data_5847124231f18c076532f086918bcbf1
#
_entry.id   5847124231f18c076532f086918bcbf1
#
_cell.length_a   1.000
_cell.length_b   1.000
_cell.length_c   1.000
_cell.angle_alpha   90.00
_cell.angle_beta   90.00
_cell.angle_gamma   90.00
#
_symmetry.space_group_name_H-M   'P 1'
#
loop_
_entity.id
_entity.type
_entity.pdbx_description
1 polymer ?
#
loop_
_entity_poly.entity_id
_entity_poly.type
_entity_poly.pdbx_seq_one_letter_code
_entity_poly.pdbx_strand_id
1 'polypeptide(L)'
;MVNGILSGNGKQMRGPIPECMWGYDATAMQYNHDETKAKAEWDKVTSKPTSLTFLYSDNDPNWEPIALATQSSLNKLGINVKLEKLANATMRDRVGKRDYDIAIGNWSPDFADPYMFMNYWFESDKKGLPGNRSFYENSEVDKLLRNALATTDQTQRTRDYQQAQKIVIDDAAYVYLFQKNYQLAMNKEVKGFVFNPMLEQVFNINTMSK
;
A
#
# COMPACT_ATOMS: atom_id res chain seq x y z
N MET A 1 5.82 8.54 -10.65
CA MET A 1 4.58 8.87 -9.90
C MET A 1 4.80 9.98 -8.86
N VAL A 2 5.77 9.89 -7.92
CA VAL A 2 5.96 10.92 -6.87
C VAL A 2 6.14 12.33 -7.47
N ASN A 3 7.04 12.52 -8.42
CA ASN A 3 7.25 13.83 -9.02
C ASN A 3 6.11 14.27 -9.94
N GLY A 4 5.57 13.37 -10.77
CA GLY A 4 4.56 13.74 -11.78
C GLY A 4 3.14 13.83 -11.24
N ILE A 5 2.77 13.07 -10.20
CA ILE A 5 1.42 13.04 -9.65
C ILE A 5 1.35 13.80 -8.32
N LEU A 6 2.33 13.61 -7.43
CA LEU A 6 2.35 14.25 -6.12
C LEU A 6 3.16 15.55 -6.08
N SER A 7 3.69 16.04 -7.22
CA SER A 7 4.54 17.23 -7.27
C SER A 7 5.70 17.19 -6.25
N GLY A 8 6.27 16.00 -6.01
CA GLY A 8 7.33 15.79 -5.03
C GLY A 8 6.87 15.62 -3.57
N ASN A 9 5.56 15.72 -3.30
CA ASN A 9 5.02 15.63 -1.92
C ASN A 9 4.81 14.18 -1.47
N GLY A 10 5.89 13.43 -1.42
CA GLY A 10 5.88 12.04 -0.96
C GLY A 10 7.20 11.34 -1.21
N LYS A 11 7.26 10.09 -0.78
CA LYS A 11 8.38 9.18 -1.02
C LYS A 11 7.87 7.89 -1.63
N GLN A 12 8.64 7.27 -2.51
CA GLN A 12 8.35 5.92 -2.99
C GLN A 12 8.42 4.94 -1.80
N MET A 13 7.42 4.08 -1.70
CA MET A 13 7.45 3.00 -0.70
C MET A 13 8.33 1.85 -1.18
N ARG A 14 8.98 1.20 -0.22
CA ARG A 14 9.77 -0.01 -0.45
C ARG A 14 8.94 -1.27 -0.26
N GLY A 15 8.06 -1.25 0.72
CA GLY A 15 7.20 -2.36 1.12
C GLY A 15 5.99 -1.86 1.91
N PRO A 16 5.25 -2.74 2.58
CA PRO A 16 4.03 -2.39 3.28
C PRO A 16 4.24 -1.48 4.50
N ILE A 17 5.35 -1.63 5.22
CA ILE A 17 5.62 -0.85 6.45
C ILE A 17 6.22 0.51 6.05
N PRO A 18 5.62 1.65 6.46
CA PRO A 18 6.15 2.96 6.14
C PRO A 18 7.44 3.28 6.88
N GLU A 19 8.28 4.14 6.29
CA GLU A 19 9.64 4.47 6.78
C GLU A 19 9.68 4.98 8.23
N CYS A 20 8.62 5.63 8.69
CA CYS A 20 8.55 6.19 10.06
C CYS A 20 8.12 5.19 11.14
N MET A 21 7.82 3.93 10.77
CA MET A 21 7.32 2.92 11.69
C MET A 21 8.41 1.93 12.08
N TRP A 22 8.40 1.50 13.34
CA TRP A 22 9.26 0.39 13.75
C TRP A 22 8.93 -0.87 12.93
N GLY A 23 9.90 -1.76 12.72
CA GLY A 23 9.75 -2.90 11.81
C GLY A 23 10.01 -2.56 10.34
N TYR A 24 10.11 -1.28 9.96
CA TYR A 24 10.56 -0.91 8.61
C TYR A 24 11.96 -1.49 8.33
N ASP A 25 12.13 -2.05 7.14
CA ASP A 25 13.42 -2.56 6.68
C ASP A 25 13.94 -1.71 5.51
N ALA A 26 14.93 -0.87 5.79
CA ALA A 26 15.59 -0.04 4.78
C ALA A 26 16.41 -0.84 3.77
N THR A 27 16.68 -2.12 4.03
CA THR A 27 17.46 -3.02 3.17
C THR A 27 16.59 -3.90 2.28
N ALA A 28 15.28 -3.96 2.54
CA ALA A 28 14.35 -4.72 1.71
C ALA A 28 14.38 -4.25 0.26
N MET A 29 14.13 -5.17 -0.68
CA MET A 29 14.09 -4.85 -2.10
C MET A 29 13.07 -3.75 -2.38
N GLN A 30 13.40 -2.86 -3.32
CA GLN A 30 12.51 -1.83 -3.82
C GLN A 30 12.32 -2.00 -5.32
N TYR A 31 11.09 -2.18 -5.75
CA TYR A 31 10.77 -2.21 -7.17
C TYR A 31 10.79 -0.78 -7.73
N ASN A 32 11.68 -0.55 -8.69
CA ASN A 32 11.71 0.66 -9.49
C ASN A 32 11.10 0.37 -10.86
N HIS A 33 10.55 1.41 -11.49
CA HIS A 33 10.05 1.28 -12.85
C HIS A 33 11.19 0.92 -13.82
N ASP A 34 11.07 -0.24 -14.46
CA ASP A 34 12.06 -0.78 -15.41
C ASP A 34 11.33 -1.61 -16.47
N GLU A 35 11.15 -1.01 -17.65
CA GLU A 35 10.42 -1.65 -18.76
C GLU A 35 11.14 -2.89 -19.29
N THR A 36 12.48 -2.91 -19.24
CA THR A 36 13.27 -4.05 -19.70
C THR A 36 13.07 -5.26 -18.79
N LYS A 37 13.17 -5.05 -17.48
CA LYS A 37 12.89 -6.10 -16.49
C LYS A 37 11.44 -6.55 -16.55
N ALA A 38 10.50 -5.61 -16.63
CA ALA A 38 9.07 -5.93 -16.74
C ALA A 38 8.79 -6.83 -17.95
N LYS A 39 9.39 -6.51 -19.11
CA LYS A 39 9.27 -7.36 -20.29
C LYS A 39 9.90 -8.72 -20.09
N ALA A 40 11.09 -8.80 -19.48
CA ALA A 40 11.75 -10.06 -19.22
C ALA A 40 10.95 -10.98 -18.29
N GLU A 41 10.29 -10.43 -17.27
CA GLU A 41 9.37 -11.20 -16.41
C GLU A 41 8.08 -11.57 -17.15
N TRP A 42 7.52 -10.65 -17.93
CA TRP A 42 6.34 -10.92 -18.75
C TRP A 42 6.56 -12.04 -19.77
N ASP A 43 7.75 -12.12 -20.35
CA ASP A 43 8.10 -13.14 -21.35
C ASP A 43 8.12 -14.56 -20.73
N LYS A 44 8.33 -14.71 -19.44
CA LYS A 44 8.27 -15.98 -18.69
C LYS A 44 6.84 -16.49 -18.44
N VAL A 45 5.85 -15.61 -18.53
CA VAL A 45 4.44 -15.99 -18.28
C VAL A 45 3.94 -16.87 -19.42
N THR A 46 3.51 -18.07 -19.09
CA THR A 46 3.03 -19.05 -20.07
C THR A 46 1.58 -18.81 -20.51
N SER A 47 0.72 -18.37 -19.58
CA SER A 47 -0.69 -18.04 -19.86
C SER A 47 -0.88 -16.54 -19.68
N LYS A 48 -0.68 -15.80 -20.76
CA LYS A 48 -0.74 -14.33 -20.76
C LYS A 48 -2.17 -13.84 -20.86
N PRO A 49 -2.69 -13.08 -19.88
CA PRO A 49 -3.96 -12.38 -20.06
C PRO A 49 -3.81 -11.31 -21.14
N THR A 50 -4.80 -11.23 -22.03
CA THR A 50 -4.86 -10.19 -23.08
C THR A 50 -5.56 -8.92 -22.61
N SER A 51 -6.34 -9.00 -21.53
CA SER A 51 -7.08 -7.89 -20.95
C SER A 51 -7.13 -8.01 -19.44
N LEU A 52 -7.03 -6.90 -18.74
CA LEU A 52 -7.17 -6.76 -17.29
C LEU A 52 -8.11 -5.61 -16.96
N THR A 53 -8.90 -5.77 -15.92
CA THR A 53 -9.74 -4.71 -15.35
C THR A 53 -9.02 -4.03 -14.19
N PHE A 54 -8.88 -2.72 -14.24
CA PHE A 54 -8.30 -1.89 -13.17
C PHE A 54 -9.40 -1.05 -12.51
N LEU A 55 -9.68 -1.32 -11.24
CA LEU A 55 -10.67 -0.58 -10.46
C LEU A 55 -10.04 0.58 -9.69
N TYR A 56 -10.68 1.73 -9.74
CA TYR A 56 -10.37 2.88 -8.89
C TYR A 56 -11.64 3.68 -8.58
N SER A 57 -11.61 4.48 -7.53
CA SER A 57 -12.73 5.36 -7.19
C SER A 57 -12.35 6.83 -7.28
N ASP A 58 -13.32 7.71 -7.08
CA ASP A 58 -13.17 9.15 -7.08
C ASP A 58 -12.76 9.75 -5.72
N ASN A 59 -12.49 8.91 -4.73
CA ASN A 59 -12.13 9.35 -3.37
C ASN A 59 -10.81 10.11 -3.28
N ASP A 60 -9.86 9.81 -4.16
CA ASP A 60 -8.56 10.46 -4.20
C ASP A 60 -8.27 10.93 -5.63
N PRO A 61 -8.05 12.23 -5.85
CA PRO A 61 -7.80 12.78 -7.17
C PRO A 61 -6.54 12.23 -7.86
N ASN A 62 -5.65 11.57 -7.11
CA ASN A 62 -4.45 10.96 -7.66
C ASN A 62 -4.70 9.57 -8.27
N TRP A 63 -5.82 8.91 -7.97
CA TRP A 63 -6.03 7.53 -8.43
C TRP A 63 -6.23 7.41 -9.93
N GLU A 64 -6.94 8.34 -10.55
CA GLU A 64 -7.11 8.34 -12.00
C GLU A 64 -5.79 8.54 -12.76
N PRO A 65 -4.94 9.53 -12.43
CA PRO A 65 -3.59 9.64 -13.01
C PRO A 65 -2.72 8.39 -12.81
N ILE A 66 -2.82 7.72 -11.65
CA ILE A 66 -2.09 6.46 -11.39
C ILE A 66 -2.62 5.34 -12.29
N ALA A 67 -3.93 5.20 -12.41
CA ALA A 67 -4.57 4.19 -13.25
C ALA A 67 -4.17 4.37 -14.72
N LEU A 68 -4.18 5.61 -15.23
CA LEU A 68 -3.74 5.95 -16.59
C LEU A 68 -2.25 5.63 -16.81
N ALA A 69 -1.39 5.96 -15.86
CA ALA A 69 0.04 5.63 -15.95
C ALA A 69 0.29 4.13 -15.93
N THR A 70 -0.47 3.38 -15.13
CA THR A 70 -0.40 1.92 -15.07
C THR A 70 -0.90 1.29 -16.38
N GLN A 71 -2.04 1.75 -16.88
CA GLN A 71 -2.58 1.32 -18.19
C GLN A 71 -1.54 1.55 -19.30
N SER A 72 -0.94 2.75 -19.36
CA SER A 72 0.08 3.07 -20.36
C SER A 72 1.30 2.11 -20.28
N SER A 73 1.73 1.77 -19.07
CA SER A 73 2.88 0.87 -18.86
C SER A 73 2.54 -0.58 -19.26
N LEU A 74 1.36 -1.08 -18.91
CA LEU A 74 0.94 -2.44 -19.23
C LEU A 74 0.61 -2.61 -20.72
N ASN A 75 0.07 -1.58 -21.36
CA ASN A 75 -0.17 -1.60 -22.81
C ASN A 75 1.12 -1.81 -23.62
N LYS A 76 2.27 -1.34 -23.13
CA LYS A 76 3.58 -1.60 -23.77
C LYS A 76 3.98 -3.08 -23.75
N LEU A 77 3.42 -3.84 -22.82
CA LEU A 77 3.58 -5.31 -22.74
C LEU A 77 2.53 -6.07 -23.55
N GLY A 78 1.65 -5.38 -24.25
CA GLY A 78 0.56 -5.97 -25.02
C GLY A 78 -0.68 -6.33 -24.19
N ILE A 79 -0.78 -5.85 -22.94
CA ILE A 79 -1.92 -6.10 -22.06
C ILE A 79 -2.91 -4.94 -22.20
N ASN A 80 -4.11 -5.23 -22.66
CA ASN A 80 -5.19 -4.24 -22.70
C ASN A 80 -5.75 -4.03 -21.29
N VAL A 81 -5.65 -2.81 -20.73
CA VAL A 81 -6.17 -2.49 -19.39
C VAL A 81 -7.44 -1.68 -19.51
N LYS A 82 -8.55 -2.22 -19.06
CA LYS A 82 -9.84 -1.54 -18.95
C LYS A 82 -9.90 -0.81 -17.62
N LEU A 83 -9.96 0.52 -17.66
CA LEU A 83 -10.12 1.35 -16.46
C LEU A 83 -11.60 1.47 -16.09
N GLU A 84 -11.93 1.20 -14.84
CA GLU A 84 -13.29 1.33 -14.30
C GLU A 84 -13.26 2.26 -13.08
N LYS A 85 -13.76 3.48 -13.28
CA LYS A 85 -13.99 4.46 -12.20
C LYS A 85 -15.33 4.18 -11.55
N LEU A 86 -15.34 3.94 -10.25
CA LEU A 86 -16.52 3.53 -9.51
C LEU A 86 -16.75 4.43 -8.30
N ALA A 87 -18.00 4.51 -7.83
CA ALA A 87 -18.27 4.99 -6.48
C ALA A 87 -17.55 4.10 -5.46
N ASN A 88 -17.00 4.69 -4.40
CA ASN A 88 -16.17 3.96 -3.42
C ASN A 88 -16.86 2.72 -2.83
N ALA A 89 -18.14 2.82 -2.52
CA ALA A 89 -18.91 1.67 -1.98
C ALA A 89 -18.97 0.51 -2.98
N THR A 90 -19.21 0.79 -4.25
CA THR A 90 -19.24 -0.22 -5.32
C THR A 90 -17.87 -0.84 -5.54
N MET A 91 -16.81 -0.03 -5.56
CA MET A 91 -15.44 -0.53 -5.67
C MET A 91 -15.10 -1.47 -4.51
N ARG A 92 -15.43 -1.08 -3.28
CA ARG A 92 -15.19 -1.90 -2.10
C ARG A 92 -15.95 -3.23 -2.13
N ASP A 93 -17.20 -3.23 -2.58
CA ASP A 93 -18.00 -4.46 -2.73
C ASP A 93 -17.34 -5.43 -3.74
N ARG A 94 -16.95 -4.92 -4.91
CA ARG A 94 -16.25 -5.73 -5.92
C ARG A 94 -14.90 -6.26 -5.42
N VAL A 95 -14.11 -5.42 -4.75
CA VAL A 95 -12.84 -5.84 -4.15
C VAL A 95 -13.06 -6.93 -3.09
N GLY A 96 -14.09 -6.80 -2.25
CA GLY A 96 -14.43 -7.81 -1.25
C GLY A 96 -14.86 -9.15 -1.85
N LYS A 97 -15.44 -9.13 -3.05
CA LYS A 97 -15.85 -10.31 -3.82
C LYS A 97 -14.78 -10.87 -4.76
N ARG A 98 -13.59 -10.28 -4.77
CA ARG A 98 -12.50 -10.60 -5.72
C ARG A 98 -12.90 -10.41 -7.20
N ASP A 99 -13.80 -9.48 -7.47
CA ASP A 99 -14.27 -9.14 -8.82
C ASP A 99 -13.44 -8.01 -9.42
N TYR A 100 -12.16 -8.27 -9.65
CA TYR A 100 -11.17 -7.34 -10.24
C TYR A 100 -9.87 -8.07 -10.55
N ASP A 101 -9.07 -7.51 -11.46
CA ASP A 101 -7.69 -7.93 -11.70
C ASP A 101 -6.71 -7.03 -10.98
N ILE A 102 -6.90 -5.72 -11.07
CA ILE A 102 -6.10 -4.70 -10.39
C ILE A 102 -7.03 -3.73 -9.66
N ALA A 103 -6.69 -3.37 -8.44
CA ALA A 103 -7.39 -2.34 -7.68
C ALA A 103 -6.38 -1.45 -6.95
N ILE A 104 -6.64 -0.14 -6.93
CA ILE A 104 -5.83 0.81 -6.17
C ILE A 104 -6.45 1.06 -4.80
N GLY A 105 -5.62 1.30 -3.80
CA GLY A 105 -6.07 1.67 -2.47
C GLY A 105 -4.99 2.40 -1.69
N ASN A 106 -5.38 2.96 -0.57
CA ASN A 106 -4.49 3.54 0.42
C ASN A 106 -4.85 3.01 1.81
N TRP A 107 -3.96 3.18 2.74
CA TRP A 107 -4.16 2.83 4.13
C TRP A 107 -3.45 3.80 5.05
N SER A 108 -4.12 4.14 6.15
CA SER A 108 -3.54 4.85 7.29
C SER A 108 -3.75 3.99 8.53
N PRO A 109 -2.74 3.81 9.38
CA PRO A 109 -2.87 2.96 10.56
C PRO A 109 -3.65 3.67 11.67
N ASP A 110 -4.43 2.92 12.44
CA ASP A 110 -5.14 3.45 13.62
C ASP A 110 -4.20 3.59 14.83
N PHE A 111 -3.09 2.86 14.84
CA PHE A 111 -2.06 2.92 15.87
C PHE A 111 -0.68 2.54 15.31
N ALA A 112 0.38 2.93 16.02
CA ALA A 112 1.77 2.79 15.57
C ALA A 112 2.33 1.38 15.79
N ASP A 113 1.78 0.39 15.09
CA ASP A 113 2.25 -1.00 15.13
C ASP A 113 2.23 -1.60 13.72
N PRO A 114 3.27 -2.35 13.29
CA PRO A 114 3.31 -3.06 12.01
C PRO A 114 2.14 -4.01 11.79
N TYR A 115 1.45 -4.45 12.84
CA TYR A 115 0.21 -5.23 12.73
C TYR A 115 -0.76 -4.63 11.71
N MET A 116 -0.94 -3.31 11.75
CA MET A 116 -1.87 -2.60 10.88
C MET A 116 -1.49 -2.68 9.39
N PHE A 117 -0.22 -2.93 9.08
CA PHE A 117 0.29 -3.05 7.71
C PHE A 117 0.63 -4.47 7.30
N MET A 118 0.83 -5.37 8.25
CA MET A 118 1.26 -6.74 7.97
C MET A 118 0.16 -7.75 8.22
N ASN A 119 -0.27 -7.93 9.48
CA ASN A 119 -1.29 -8.93 9.81
C ASN A 119 -2.63 -8.62 9.12
N TYR A 120 -3.02 -7.35 9.11
CA TYR A 120 -4.29 -6.92 8.53
C TYR A 120 -4.35 -7.19 7.01
N TRP A 121 -3.24 -7.02 6.29
CA TRP A 121 -3.20 -7.07 4.84
C TRP A 121 -2.69 -8.38 4.24
N PHE A 122 -1.97 -9.21 5.01
CA PHE A 122 -1.30 -10.39 4.47
C PHE A 122 -1.64 -11.71 5.18
N GLU A 123 -2.29 -11.68 6.34
CA GLU A 123 -2.78 -12.92 6.94
C GLU A 123 -3.88 -13.55 6.09
N SER A 124 -3.75 -14.85 5.80
CA SER A 124 -4.64 -15.56 4.88
C SER A 124 -6.07 -15.72 5.40
N ASP A 125 -6.32 -15.62 6.70
CA ASP A 125 -7.65 -15.66 7.31
C ASP A 125 -8.38 -14.31 7.29
N LYS A 126 -7.72 -13.22 6.83
CA LYS A 126 -8.30 -11.87 6.73
C LYS A 126 -8.68 -11.44 5.32
N LYS A 127 -8.86 -12.41 4.41
CA LYS A 127 -9.21 -12.13 3.01
C LYS A 127 -10.50 -11.33 2.84
N GLY A 128 -10.49 -10.46 1.85
CA GLY A 128 -11.63 -9.64 1.47
C GLY A 128 -11.63 -8.26 2.12
N LEU A 129 -12.81 -7.69 2.31
CA LEU A 129 -12.97 -6.31 2.83
C LEU A 129 -12.31 -6.03 4.18
N PRO A 130 -12.28 -6.97 5.15
CA PRO A 130 -11.63 -6.70 6.43
C PRO A 130 -10.17 -6.30 6.30
N GLY A 131 -9.42 -6.89 5.34
CA GLY A 131 -7.98 -6.64 5.27
C GLY A 131 -7.33 -7.10 3.98
N ASN A 132 -6.99 -8.38 3.90
CA ASN A 132 -6.23 -8.99 2.79
C ASN A 132 -7.03 -8.97 1.48
N ARG A 133 -6.99 -7.83 0.80
CA ARG A 133 -7.76 -7.59 -0.42
C ARG A 133 -7.12 -8.17 -1.66
N SER A 134 -5.83 -8.49 -1.63
CA SER A 134 -5.15 -9.23 -2.69
C SER A 134 -5.44 -10.73 -2.67
N PHE A 135 -6.11 -11.22 -1.61
CA PHE A 135 -6.35 -12.64 -1.40
C PHE A 135 -5.04 -13.46 -1.36
N TYR A 136 -3.98 -12.82 -0.91
CA TYR A 136 -2.67 -13.42 -0.75
C TYR A 136 -2.69 -14.57 0.26
N GLU A 137 -1.93 -15.62 -0.03
CA GLU A 137 -1.75 -16.78 0.83
C GLU A 137 -0.28 -17.19 0.85
N ASN A 138 0.29 -17.24 2.04
CA ASN A 138 1.61 -17.81 2.26
C ASN A 138 1.71 -18.27 3.72
N SER A 139 1.83 -19.57 3.93
CA SER A 139 1.82 -20.16 5.28
C SER A 139 3.02 -19.76 6.13
N GLU A 140 4.17 -19.43 5.52
CA GLU A 140 5.33 -18.90 6.22
C GLU A 140 5.08 -17.48 6.72
N VAL A 141 4.48 -16.64 5.88
CA VAL A 141 4.05 -15.29 6.27
C VAL A 141 3.03 -15.37 7.41
N ASP A 142 2.00 -16.20 7.30
CA ASP A 142 1.02 -16.42 8.37
C ASP A 142 1.69 -16.80 9.70
N LYS A 143 2.65 -17.71 9.65
CA LYS A 143 3.40 -18.16 10.84
C LYS A 143 4.19 -17.01 11.46
N LEU A 144 4.94 -16.25 10.66
CA LEU A 144 5.73 -15.11 11.13
C LEU A 144 4.84 -14.04 11.76
N LEU A 145 3.73 -13.70 11.11
CA LEU A 145 2.80 -12.69 11.60
C LEU A 145 2.14 -13.10 12.92
N ARG A 146 1.74 -14.37 13.05
CA ARG A 146 1.17 -14.91 14.30
C ARG A 146 2.21 -15.00 15.43
N ASN A 147 3.45 -15.37 15.11
CA ASN A 147 4.55 -15.34 16.07
C ASN A 147 4.81 -13.93 16.60
N ALA A 148 4.82 -12.92 15.72
CA ALA A 148 4.99 -11.52 16.10
C ALA A 148 3.89 -11.05 17.07
N LEU A 149 2.68 -11.58 16.99
CA LEU A 149 1.58 -11.26 17.91
C LEU A 149 1.67 -12.05 19.23
N ALA A 150 2.27 -13.23 19.22
CA ALA A 150 2.32 -14.12 20.38
C ALA A 150 3.39 -13.74 21.41
N THR A 151 4.26 -12.78 21.11
CA THR A 151 5.36 -12.35 21.99
C THR A 151 5.33 -10.86 22.27
N THR A 152 5.84 -10.47 23.44
CA THR A 152 6.09 -9.07 23.82
C THR A 152 7.56 -8.66 23.61
N ASP A 153 8.44 -9.60 23.20
CA ASP A 153 9.82 -9.29 22.85
C ASP A 153 9.88 -8.47 21.55
N GLN A 154 10.15 -7.17 21.70
CA GLN A 154 10.23 -6.23 20.60
C GLN A 154 11.27 -6.60 19.54
N THR A 155 12.37 -7.22 19.95
CA THR A 155 13.43 -7.66 19.03
C THR A 155 12.95 -8.82 18.17
N GLN A 156 12.26 -9.80 18.76
CA GLN A 156 11.68 -10.92 18.04
C GLN A 156 10.57 -10.43 17.11
N ARG A 157 9.65 -9.58 17.60
CA ARG A 157 8.59 -8.99 16.77
C ARG A 157 9.16 -8.27 15.55
N THR A 158 10.21 -7.48 15.75
CA THR A 158 10.85 -6.74 14.64
C THR A 158 11.42 -7.69 13.59
N ARG A 159 12.11 -8.74 14.00
CA ARG A 159 12.66 -9.77 13.09
C ARG A 159 11.55 -10.47 12.30
N ASP A 160 10.49 -10.91 12.97
CA ASP A 160 9.39 -11.63 12.33
C ASP A 160 8.69 -10.73 11.30
N TYR A 161 8.41 -9.47 11.63
CA TYR A 161 7.82 -8.51 10.68
C TYR A 161 8.74 -8.20 9.51
N GLN A 162 10.03 -8.03 9.72
CA GLN A 162 10.98 -7.76 8.63
C GLN A 162 11.12 -8.97 7.71
N GLN A 163 11.14 -10.18 8.24
CA GLN A 163 11.17 -11.40 7.43
C GLN A 163 9.88 -11.57 6.64
N ALA A 164 8.72 -11.39 7.25
CA ALA A 164 7.44 -11.45 6.57
C ALA A 164 7.34 -10.37 5.48
N GLN A 165 7.77 -9.12 5.77
CA GLN A 165 7.83 -8.03 4.80
C GLN A 165 8.68 -8.39 3.59
N LYS A 166 9.85 -9.01 3.79
CA LYS A 166 10.70 -9.43 2.69
C LYS A 166 9.99 -10.43 1.78
N ILE A 167 9.33 -11.45 2.35
CA ILE A 167 8.62 -12.47 1.57
C ILE A 167 7.50 -11.84 0.74
N VAL A 168 6.65 -10.99 1.33
CA VAL A 168 5.52 -10.38 0.60
C VAL A 168 5.97 -9.40 -0.48
N ILE A 169 7.16 -8.81 -0.35
CA ILE A 169 7.78 -7.99 -1.39
C ILE A 169 8.30 -8.89 -2.52
N ASP A 170 9.03 -9.95 -2.19
CA ASP A 170 9.59 -10.89 -3.16
C ASP A 170 8.48 -11.61 -3.95
N ASP A 171 7.37 -11.95 -3.29
CA ASP A 171 6.16 -12.53 -3.91
C ASP A 171 5.37 -11.52 -4.76
N ALA A 172 5.75 -10.23 -4.73
CA ALA A 172 5.06 -9.15 -5.41
C ALA A 172 3.54 -9.09 -5.13
N ALA A 173 3.14 -9.38 -3.88
CA ALA A 173 1.74 -9.42 -3.45
C ALA A 173 1.00 -8.09 -3.66
N TYR A 174 1.73 -6.97 -3.64
CA TYR A 174 1.26 -5.61 -3.93
C TYR A 174 2.31 -4.81 -4.69
N VAL A 175 1.86 -3.81 -5.44
CA VAL A 175 2.72 -2.76 -5.97
C VAL A 175 2.71 -1.59 -4.99
N TYR A 176 3.83 -1.39 -4.29
CA TYR A 176 4.00 -0.31 -3.32
C TYR A 176 4.37 0.98 -4.04
N LEU A 177 3.44 1.94 -4.06
CA LEU A 177 3.62 3.15 -4.86
C LEU A 177 4.36 4.24 -4.08
N PHE A 178 3.71 4.84 -3.09
CA PHE A 178 4.27 5.96 -2.34
C PHE A 178 3.58 6.18 -0.99
N GLN A 179 4.30 6.84 -0.12
CA GLN A 179 3.84 7.44 1.12
C GLN A 179 3.75 8.95 0.90
N LYS A 180 2.56 9.52 1.07
CA LYS A 180 2.35 10.96 0.92
C LYS A 180 2.91 11.73 2.12
N ASN A 181 3.42 12.94 1.89
CA ASN A 181 3.67 13.88 2.96
C ASN A 181 2.34 14.52 3.38
N TYR A 182 2.15 14.70 4.68
CA TYR A 182 1.04 15.50 5.19
C TYR A 182 1.28 16.97 4.90
N GLN A 183 0.25 17.65 4.46
CA GLN A 183 0.26 19.09 4.21
C GLN A 183 -0.78 19.75 5.11
N LEU A 184 -0.32 20.62 6.00
CA LEU A 184 -1.16 21.33 6.95
C LEU A 184 -0.97 22.84 6.75
N ALA A 185 -2.09 23.56 6.67
CA ALA A 185 -2.10 25.00 6.64
C ALA A 185 -2.74 25.53 7.92
N MET A 186 -2.09 26.44 8.60
CA MET A 186 -2.58 27.07 9.84
C MET A 186 -2.38 28.56 9.82
N ASN A 187 -3.23 29.28 10.55
CA ASN A 187 -2.98 30.69 10.81
C ASN A 187 -1.64 30.84 11.57
N LYS A 188 -0.82 31.83 11.16
CA LYS A 188 0.52 32.08 11.74
C LYS A 188 0.52 32.36 13.24
N GLU A 189 -0.61 32.76 13.79
CA GLU A 189 -0.78 33.07 15.22
C GLU A 189 -1.04 31.82 16.07
N VAL A 190 -1.40 30.69 15.44
CA VAL A 190 -1.61 29.42 16.15
C VAL A 190 -0.28 28.87 16.66
N LYS A 191 -0.24 28.57 17.96
CA LYS A 191 0.92 28.00 18.68
C LYS A 191 0.52 26.68 19.31
N GLY A 192 1.52 25.87 19.69
CA GLY A 192 1.30 24.61 20.41
C GLY A 192 0.76 23.47 19.55
N PHE A 193 0.77 23.60 18.21
CA PHE A 193 0.40 22.49 17.33
C PHE A 193 1.44 21.36 17.42
N VAL A 194 0.96 20.14 17.65
CA VAL A 194 1.77 18.90 17.62
C VAL A 194 1.20 17.99 16.55
N PHE A 195 2.01 17.67 15.56
CA PHE A 195 1.63 16.71 14.53
C PHE A 195 1.70 15.28 15.07
N ASN A 196 0.62 14.52 14.88
CA ASN A 196 0.59 13.08 15.17
C ASN A 196 0.31 12.32 13.86
N PRO A 197 1.27 11.58 13.32
CA PRO A 197 1.10 10.87 12.04
C PRO A 197 0.09 9.72 12.10
N MET A 198 -0.31 9.26 13.28
CA MET A 198 -1.33 8.22 13.46
C MET A 198 -2.75 8.78 13.50
N LEU A 199 -2.90 10.09 13.63
CA LEU A 199 -4.20 10.75 13.78
C LEU A 199 -4.34 11.81 12.68
N GLU A 200 -4.52 11.38 11.43
CA GLU A 200 -4.53 12.25 10.25
C GLU A 200 -5.43 13.50 10.37
N GLN A 201 -6.55 13.35 11.05
CA GLN A 201 -7.58 14.40 11.15
C GLN A 201 -7.90 14.80 12.58
N VAL A 202 -7.17 14.28 13.55
CA VAL A 202 -7.39 14.58 14.96
C VAL A 202 -6.23 15.42 15.50
N PHE A 203 -6.57 16.62 15.95
CA PHE A 203 -5.60 17.54 16.52
C PHE A 203 -5.82 17.68 18.02
N ASN A 204 -4.75 17.71 18.77
CA ASN A 204 -4.78 17.95 20.20
C ASN A 204 -4.98 19.47 20.46
N ILE A 205 -6.22 19.94 20.32
CA ILE A 205 -6.55 21.37 20.40
C ILE A 205 -6.33 21.98 21.79
N ASN A 206 -6.31 21.17 22.85
CA ASN A 206 -6.04 21.63 24.22
C ASN A 206 -4.60 22.09 24.46
N THR A 207 -3.67 21.74 23.58
CA THR A 207 -2.28 22.27 23.59
C THR A 207 -2.12 23.51 22.72
N MET A 208 -3.14 23.88 21.94
CA MET A 208 -3.07 24.98 20.98
C MET A 208 -3.57 26.28 21.61
N SER A 209 -2.98 27.39 21.18
CA SER A 209 -3.40 28.76 21.55
C SER A 209 -3.26 29.69 20.35
N LYS A 210 -3.91 30.86 20.45
CA LYS A 210 -3.85 31.97 19.50
C LYS A 210 -3.35 33.22 20.18
#